data_c94fd76308674db91c2534c9b5fbaab1
#
_entry.id   c94fd76308674db91c2534c9b5fbaab1
#
_cell.length_a   1.000
_cell.length_b   1.000
_cell.length_c   1.000
_cell.angle_alpha   90.00
_cell.angle_beta   90.00
_cell.angle_gamma   90.00
#
_symmetry.space_group_name_H-M   'P 1'
#
loop_
_entity.id
_entity.type
_entity.pdbx_description
1 polymer ?
#
loop_
_entity_poly.entity_id
_entity_poly.type
_entity_poly.pdbx_seq_one_letter_code
_entity_poly.pdbx_strand_id
1 'polypeptide(L)'
;MCDGIGCDGYVWRYLRRDLGERYGLHPHYRGHGRTAAPRDPVRVTIEDLADDMACILDDALVDRAVLIGHSMGVQVALETYRRHPSRVAGLVLVCGAPSHPLKTFRGSAQLEDLLPVIQKWIHRVPGVINRLTRAMLPTRLAYEVASRLEIRRELVEPRDFMPYLEGMARIDTRLFVAMLSAAGQHSADLLLPEIAVPTLVVAGARDGFTPPERSRAMAEAIPDAELLEIPNASHTAPIERPNLVDWTIRDFLMRRIDGSGDSVPIHRADEPSGPRAKAKV
;
A
#
# COMPACT_ATOMS: atom_id res chain seq x y z
N MET A 1 6.16 5.67 5.85
CA MET A 1 5.29 4.64 5.22
C MET A 1 4.20 5.32 4.44
N CYS A 2 3.98 4.92 3.18
CA CYS A 2 2.99 5.49 2.26
C CYS A 2 1.86 4.47 2.08
N ASP A 3 0.66 4.83 2.46
CA ASP A 3 -0.51 3.96 2.42
C ASP A 3 -1.04 3.69 1.00
N GLY A 4 -1.81 2.64 0.85
CA GLY A 4 -2.71 2.48 -0.28
C GLY A 4 -3.89 3.44 -0.20
N ILE A 5 -4.65 3.55 -1.30
CA ILE A 5 -5.86 4.36 -1.32
C ILE A 5 -6.88 3.84 -0.30
N GLY A 6 -7.51 4.73 0.41
CA GLY A 6 -8.52 4.37 1.41
C GLY A 6 -7.97 3.80 2.71
N CYS A 7 -6.65 3.70 2.87
CA CYS A 7 -5.99 3.14 4.05
C CYS A 7 -5.62 4.22 5.06
N ASP A 8 -5.59 3.83 6.33
CA ASP A 8 -5.12 4.64 7.45
C ASP A 8 -4.14 3.86 8.36
N GLY A 9 -3.29 3.05 7.73
CA GLY A 9 -2.21 2.30 8.36
C GLY A 9 -2.52 0.86 8.75
N TYR A 10 -3.70 0.34 8.40
CA TYR A 10 -4.06 -1.04 8.76
C TYR A 10 -3.06 -2.06 8.20
N VAL A 11 -2.56 -1.83 7.00
CA VAL A 11 -1.62 -2.72 6.30
C VAL A 11 -0.25 -2.77 6.99
N TRP A 12 0.13 -1.70 7.69
CA TRP A 12 1.42 -1.58 8.36
C TRP A 12 1.40 -1.96 9.85
N ARG A 13 0.28 -2.45 10.38
CA ARG A 13 0.08 -2.67 11.81
C ARG A 13 1.14 -3.60 12.44
N TYR A 14 1.55 -4.63 11.71
CA TYR A 14 2.56 -5.59 12.16
C TYR A 14 3.97 -4.99 12.03
N LEU A 15 4.31 -4.48 10.85
CA LEU A 15 5.60 -3.83 10.60
C LEU A 15 5.88 -2.68 11.58
N ARG A 16 4.87 -1.83 11.84
CA ARG A 16 5.01 -0.72 12.81
C ARG A 16 5.30 -1.22 14.22
N ARG A 17 4.65 -2.29 14.64
CA ARG A 17 4.93 -2.92 15.95
C ARG A 17 6.37 -3.42 16.01
N ASP A 18 6.85 -4.03 14.94
CA ASP A 18 8.16 -4.66 14.88
C ASP A 18 9.30 -3.65 14.70
N LEU A 19 9.09 -2.56 13.95
CA LEU A 19 10.05 -1.45 13.82
C LEU A 19 10.08 -0.54 15.07
N GLY A 20 9.00 -0.53 15.86
CA GLY A 20 8.82 0.36 17.00
C GLY A 20 8.59 1.83 16.60
N GLU A 21 8.24 2.66 17.57
CA GLU A 21 7.92 4.07 17.34
C GLU A 21 9.14 4.91 16.90
N ARG A 22 10.34 4.44 17.20
CA ARG A 22 11.60 5.19 17.00
C ARG A 22 12.02 5.29 15.54
N TYR A 23 11.55 4.38 14.67
CA TYR A 23 12.03 4.25 13.29
C TYR A 23 10.96 4.42 12.21
N GLY A 24 9.70 4.64 12.59
CA GLY A 24 8.62 4.64 11.62
C GLY A 24 7.77 5.90 11.65
N LEU A 25 7.90 6.78 10.64
CA LEU A 25 6.92 7.81 10.34
C LEU A 25 5.80 7.19 9.50
N HIS A 26 4.56 7.33 9.97
CA HIS A 26 3.38 6.91 9.24
C HIS A 26 2.37 8.07 9.20
N PRO A 27 2.48 8.94 8.21
CA PRO A 27 1.49 9.99 7.99
C PRO A 27 0.23 9.42 7.34
N HIS A 28 -0.92 9.99 7.68
CA HIS A 28 -2.13 9.76 6.92
C HIS A 28 -2.26 10.78 5.79
N TYR A 29 -2.67 10.35 4.62
CA TYR A 29 -2.94 11.27 3.52
C TYR A 29 -4.04 12.28 3.86
N ARG A 30 -4.12 13.36 3.09
CA ARG A 30 -5.18 14.37 3.19
C ARG A 30 -6.55 13.69 3.21
N GLY A 31 -7.37 13.96 4.23
CA GLY A 31 -8.71 13.39 4.42
C GLY A 31 -8.77 11.91 4.82
N HIS A 32 -7.62 11.30 5.19
CA HIS A 32 -7.54 9.95 5.71
C HIS A 32 -7.20 9.95 7.21
N GLY A 33 -7.69 8.95 7.93
CA GLY A 33 -7.38 8.76 9.34
C GLY A 33 -7.61 10.00 10.18
N ARG A 34 -6.53 10.62 10.71
CA ARG A 34 -6.57 11.83 11.54
C ARG A 34 -6.22 13.12 10.79
N THR A 35 -5.88 13.03 9.51
CA THR A 35 -5.52 14.22 8.71
C THR A 35 -6.77 14.90 8.19
N ALA A 36 -6.80 16.22 8.28
CA ALA A 36 -7.91 17.03 7.79
C ALA A 36 -8.16 16.82 6.29
N ALA A 37 -9.42 17.00 5.89
CA ALA A 37 -9.77 16.97 4.47
C ALA A 37 -9.08 18.12 3.72
N PRO A 38 -8.67 17.90 2.46
CA PRO A 38 -8.13 18.98 1.63
C PRO A 38 -9.21 20.03 1.36
N ARG A 39 -8.79 21.28 1.08
CA ARG A 39 -9.72 22.38 0.75
C ARG A 39 -10.59 22.02 -0.46
N ASP A 40 -9.99 21.38 -1.45
CA ASP A 40 -10.67 20.87 -2.63
C ASP A 40 -10.46 19.35 -2.75
N PRO A 41 -11.46 18.54 -2.40
CA PRO A 41 -11.32 17.09 -2.39
C PRO A 41 -11.21 16.46 -3.78
N VAL A 42 -11.45 17.23 -4.86
CA VAL A 42 -11.37 16.72 -6.23
C VAL A 42 -10.05 17.06 -6.93
N ARG A 43 -9.18 17.78 -6.25
CA ARG A 43 -7.88 18.25 -6.78
C ARG A 43 -6.71 17.72 -5.94
N VAL A 44 -6.62 16.40 -5.80
CA VAL A 44 -5.49 15.74 -5.12
C VAL A 44 -4.81 14.82 -6.11
N THR A 45 -3.53 15.05 -6.35
CA THR A 45 -2.70 14.29 -7.29
C THR A 45 -1.66 13.44 -6.54
N ILE A 46 -0.98 12.54 -7.25
CA ILE A 46 0.13 11.77 -6.66
C ILE A 46 1.31 12.71 -6.34
N GLU A 47 1.51 13.73 -7.15
CA GLU A 47 2.52 14.77 -6.95
C GLU A 47 2.27 15.56 -5.66
N ASP A 48 1.01 15.94 -5.37
CA ASP A 48 0.64 16.59 -4.10
C ASP A 48 1.00 15.70 -2.90
N LEU A 49 0.71 14.39 -2.99
CA LEU A 49 1.02 13.46 -1.92
C LEU A 49 2.53 13.23 -1.75
N ALA A 50 3.28 13.29 -2.84
CA ALA A 50 4.74 13.22 -2.82
C ALA A 50 5.36 14.45 -2.16
N ASP A 51 4.85 15.64 -2.46
CA ASP A 51 5.30 16.88 -1.81
C ASP A 51 4.91 16.90 -0.33
N ASP A 52 3.75 16.35 0.05
CA ASP A 52 3.39 16.15 1.45
C ASP A 52 4.40 15.28 2.20
N MET A 53 4.92 14.21 1.55
CA MET A 53 5.95 13.37 2.17
C MET A 53 7.23 14.15 2.46
N ALA A 54 7.67 15.02 1.55
CA ALA A 54 8.82 15.88 1.77
C ALA A 54 8.59 16.87 2.93
N CYS A 55 7.42 17.53 2.97
CA CYS A 55 7.04 18.41 4.07
C CYS A 55 7.00 17.70 5.43
N ILE A 56 6.52 16.44 5.46
CA ILE A 56 6.48 15.64 6.69
C ILE A 56 7.88 15.29 7.18
N LEU A 57 8.82 15.00 6.27
CA LEU A 57 10.21 14.78 6.64
C LEU A 57 10.84 16.06 7.21
N ASP A 58 10.52 17.23 6.65
CA ASP A 58 10.96 18.53 7.18
C ASP A 58 10.43 18.78 8.59
N ASP A 59 9.12 18.57 8.80
CA ASP A 59 8.48 18.75 10.12
C ASP A 59 9.05 17.79 11.17
N ALA A 60 9.39 16.57 10.74
CA ALA A 60 10.01 15.55 11.59
C ALA A 60 11.53 15.75 11.79
N LEU A 61 12.14 16.76 11.16
CA LEU A 61 13.59 17.01 11.16
C LEU A 61 14.40 15.77 10.68
N VAL A 62 13.88 15.10 9.65
CA VAL A 62 14.50 13.93 9.03
C VAL A 62 15.05 14.32 7.66
N ASP A 63 16.36 14.27 7.48
CA ASP A 63 16.99 14.64 6.20
C ASP A 63 16.69 13.64 5.10
N ARG A 64 16.77 12.33 5.39
CA ARG A 64 16.56 11.24 4.45
C ARG A 64 15.82 10.09 5.10
N ALA A 65 14.96 9.42 4.35
CA ALA A 65 14.22 8.25 4.82
C ALA A 65 14.12 7.16 3.75
N VAL A 66 13.94 5.92 4.18
CA VAL A 66 13.45 4.85 3.31
C VAL A 66 11.94 5.00 3.18
N LEU A 67 11.44 5.06 1.96
CA LEU A 67 10.02 5.12 1.68
C LEU A 67 9.46 3.70 1.49
N ILE A 68 8.51 3.33 2.33
CA ILE A 68 7.82 2.03 2.27
C ILE A 68 6.40 2.31 1.75
N GLY A 69 6.11 1.92 0.51
CA GLY A 69 4.83 2.17 -0.15
C GLY A 69 4.04 0.88 -0.39
N HIS A 70 2.73 0.92 -0.14
CA HIS A 70 1.81 -0.17 -0.46
C HIS A 70 0.77 0.31 -1.49
N SER A 71 0.51 -0.48 -2.53
CA SER A 71 -0.54 -0.17 -3.51
C SER A 71 -0.30 1.20 -4.17
N MET A 72 -1.25 2.15 -4.08
CA MET A 72 -1.04 3.55 -4.51
C MET A 72 0.18 4.20 -3.85
N GLY A 73 0.52 3.80 -2.62
CA GLY A 73 1.71 4.29 -1.92
C GLY A 73 3.02 3.99 -2.63
N VAL A 74 3.05 3.00 -3.54
CA VAL A 74 4.19 2.73 -4.44
C VAL A 74 4.38 3.91 -5.39
N GLN A 75 3.29 4.42 -6.00
CA GLN A 75 3.33 5.58 -6.88
C GLN A 75 3.75 6.84 -6.11
N VAL A 76 3.23 7.04 -4.88
CA VAL A 76 3.65 8.16 -4.02
C VAL A 76 5.14 8.07 -3.67
N ALA A 77 5.66 6.90 -3.33
CA ALA A 77 7.07 6.71 -3.02
C ALA A 77 7.97 6.99 -4.25
N LEU A 78 7.59 6.48 -5.42
CA LEU A 78 8.30 6.71 -6.67
C LEU A 78 8.26 8.20 -7.07
N GLU A 79 7.12 8.85 -6.92
CA GLU A 79 6.97 10.28 -7.21
C GLU A 79 7.76 11.15 -6.24
N THR A 80 7.79 10.76 -4.95
CA THR A 80 8.64 11.44 -3.96
C THR A 80 10.12 11.32 -4.34
N TYR A 81 10.56 10.13 -4.79
CA TYR A 81 11.93 9.96 -5.28
C TYR A 81 12.20 10.83 -6.51
N ARG A 82 11.29 10.90 -7.48
CA ARG A 82 11.44 11.74 -8.68
C ARG A 82 11.62 13.22 -8.36
N ARG A 83 10.80 13.73 -7.42
CA ARG A 83 10.77 15.16 -7.08
C ARG A 83 11.81 15.56 -6.04
N HIS A 84 12.12 14.65 -5.13
CA HIS A 84 12.97 14.88 -3.97
C HIS A 84 14.01 13.76 -3.78
N PRO A 85 14.86 13.45 -4.78
CA PRO A 85 15.75 12.28 -4.75
C PRO A 85 16.75 12.31 -3.57
N SER A 86 17.19 13.50 -3.17
CA SER A 86 18.09 13.67 -2.01
C SER A 86 17.45 13.29 -0.67
N ARG A 87 16.13 13.24 -0.59
CA ARG A 87 15.36 12.92 0.63
C ARG A 87 15.10 11.42 0.78
N VAL A 88 15.44 10.61 -0.23
CA VAL A 88 15.15 9.17 -0.24
C VAL A 88 16.43 8.36 -0.12
N ALA A 89 16.53 7.54 0.92
CA ALA A 89 17.66 6.67 1.18
C ALA A 89 17.49 5.27 0.54
N GLY A 90 16.27 4.84 0.31
CA GLY A 90 15.91 3.55 -0.29
C GLY A 90 14.41 3.45 -0.51
N LEU A 91 13.99 2.45 -1.24
CA LEU A 91 12.59 2.20 -1.58
C LEU A 91 12.18 0.78 -1.19
N VAL A 92 10.99 0.64 -0.61
CA VAL A 92 10.31 -0.65 -0.40
C VAL A 92 8.93 -0.55 -1.04
N LEU A 93 8.71 -1.29 -2.12
CA LEU A 93 7.55 -1.17 -3.00
C LEU A 93 6.71 -2.43 -2.90
N VAL A 94 5.58 -2.36 -2.19
CA VAL A 94 4.79 -3.53 -1.78
C VAL A 94 3.46 -3.58 -2.50
N CYS A 95 3.19 -4.64 -3.23
CA CYS A 95 1.91 -4.93 -3.89
C CYS A 95 1.36 -3.69 -4.64
N GLY A 96 2.19 -3.09 -5.50
CA GLY A 96 1.85 -1.88 -6.26
C GLY A 96 2.40 -1.90 -7.67
N ALA A 97 2.02 -0.92 -8.46
CA ALA A 97 2.49 -0.75 -9.83
C ALA A 97 3.02 0.68 -10.04
N PRO A 98 4.03 0.88 -10.89
CA PRO A 98 4.59 2.21 -11.15
C PRO A 98 3.63 3.09 -11.94
N SER A 99 2.70 2.49 -12.69
CA SER A 99 1.79 3.21 -13.59
C SER A 99 0.48 2.47 -13.79
N HIS A 100 -0.58 3.24 -14.11
CA HIS A 100 -1.86 2.79 -14.65
C HIS A 100 -2.46 1.53 -13.98
N PRO A 101 -2.59 1.44 -12.66
CA PRO A 101 -3.10 0.23 -11.99
C PRO A 101 -4.54 -0.12 -12.41
N LEU A 102 -5.33 0.85 -12.85
CA LEU A 102 -6.72 0.63 -13.28
C LEU A 102 -6.83 -0.15 -14.59
N LYS A 103 -5.81 -0.10 -15.47
CA LYS A 103 -5.79 -0.85 -16.74
C LYS A 103 -5.60 -2.34 -16.54
N THR A 104 -4.99 -2.74 -15.43
CA THR A 104 -4.65 -4.14 -15.14
C THR A 104 -5.49 -4.75 -14.02
N PHE A 105 -6.42 -3.97 -13.46
CA PHE A 105 -7.27 -4.43 -12.37
C PHE A 105 -8.04 -5.70 -12.76
N ARG A 106 -7.74 -6.82 -12.10
CA ARG A 106 -8.30 -8.15 -12.39
C ARG A 106 -8.23 -8.55 -13.89
N GLY A 107 -7.18 -8.12 -14.57
CA GLY A 107 -6.98 -8.42 -15.99
C GLY A 107 -7.90 -7.66 -16.95
N SER A 108 -8.53 -6.56 -16.52
CA SER A 108 -9.50 -5.81 -17.33
C SER A 108 -9.36 -4.29 -17.14
N ALA A 109 -9.54 -3.52 -18.20
CA ALA A 109 -9.60 -2.05 -18.17
C ALA A 109 -11.00 -1.50 -17.81
N GLN A 110 -11.98 -2.35 -17.56
CA GLN A 110 -13.37 -1.92 -17.32
C GLN A 110 -13.52 -0.92 -16.18
N LEU A 111 -12.67 -0.99 -15.15
CA LEU A 111 -12.70 -0.04 -14.05
C LEU A 111 -12.28 1.37 -14.51
N GLU A 112 -11.28 1.46 -15.40
CA GLU A 112 -10.87 2.73 -15.99
C GLU A 112 -12.00 3.35 -16.82
N ASP A 113 -12.67 2.55 -17.65
CA ASP A 113 -13.78 3.01 -18.50
C ASP A 113 -15.00 3.47 -17.68
N LEU A 114 -15.29 2.81 -16.56
CA LEU A 114 -16.41 3.12 -15.69
C LEU A 114 -16.14 4.31 -14.74
N LEU A 115 -14.90 4.62 -14.46
CA LEU A 115 -14.52 5.63 -13.48
C LEU A 115 -15.12 7.02 -13.76
N PRO A 116 -15.18 7.55 -15.02
CA PRO A 116 -15.80 8.84 -15.31
C PRO A 116 -17.30 8.87 -14.98
N VAL A 117 -18.01 7.75 -15.20
CA VAL A 117 -19.42 7.63 -14.90
C VAL A 117 -19.63 7.62 -13.37
N ILE A 118 -18.82 6.86 -12.64
CA ILE A 118 -18.83 6.81 -11.17
C ILE A 118 -18.57 8.20 -10.60
N GLN A 119 -17.54 8.90 -11.10
CA GLN A 119 -17.21 10.27 -10.68
C GLN A 119 -18.39 11.22 -10.88
N LYS A 120 -19.02 11.19 -12.06
CA LYS A 120 -20.18 12.04 -12.36
C LYS A 120 -21.31 11.88 -11.34
N TRP A 121 -21.63 10.65 -10.96
CA TRP A 121 -22.68 10.36 -9.97
C TRP A 121 -22.28 10.79 -8.55
N ILE A 122 -21.01 10.53 -8.16
CA ILE A 122 -20.48 10.93 -6.86
C ILE A 122 -20.51 12.47 -6.73
N HIS A 123 -20.12 13.20 -7.78
CA HIS A 123 -20.14 14.67 -7.76
C HIS A 123 -21.57 15.24 -7.76
N ARG A 124 -22.54 14.53 -8.32
CA ARG A 124 -23.94 14.98 -8.37
C ARG A 124 -24.66 14.87 -7.03
N VAL A 125 -24.39 13.83 -6.26
CA VAL A 125 -25.10 13.54 -4.99
C VAL A 125 -24.15 13.07 -3.88
N PRO A 126 -23.08 13.83 -3.58
CA PRO A 126 -22.00 13.38 -2.69
C PRO A 126 -22.50 13.06 -1.28
N GLY A 127 -23.45 13.85 -0.76
CA GLY A 127 -24.01 13.65 0.59
C GLY A 127 -24.74 12.33 0.74
N VAL A 128 -25.48 11.91 -0.28
CA VAL A 128 -26.20 10.62 -0.28
C VAL A 128 -25.19 9.47 -0.33
N ILE A 129 -24.21 9.54 -1.23
CA ILE A 129 -23.22 8.48 -1.40
C ILE A 129 -22.36 8.36 -0.14
N ASN A 130 -21.87 9.47 0.42
CA ASN A 130 -21.11 9.46 1.68
C ASN A 130 -21.91 8.87 2.85
N ARG A 131 -23.23 9.10 2.89
CA ARG A 131 -24.10 8.50 3.91
C ARG A 131 -24.23 7.00 3.73
N LEU A 132 -24.40 6.55 2.50
CA LEU A 132 -24.48 5.12 2.17
C LEU A 132 -23.17 4.40 2.45
N THR A 133 -22.02 4.93 2.04
CA THR A 133 -20.72 4.32 2.31
C THR A 133 -20.45 4.21 3.80
N ARG A 134 -20.74 5.26 4.60
CA ARG A 134 -20.63 5.23 6.05
C ARG A 134 -21.52 4.19 6.74
N ALA A 135 -22.71 3.93 6.18
CA ALA A 135 -23.62 2.94 6.73
C ALA A 135 -23.29 1.50 6.30
N MET A 136 -22.80 1.32 5.07
CA MET A 136 -22.66 -0.01 4.45
C MET A 136 -21.26 -0.60 4.63
N LEU A 137 -20.19 0.20 4.51
CA LEU A 137 -18.82 -0.34 4.56
C LEU A 137 -18.46 -0.99 5.90
N PRO A 138 -18.84 -0.45 7.08
CA PRO A 138 -18.54 -1.10 8.36
C PRO A 138 -19.46 -2.28 8.69
N THR A 139 -19.93 -3.02 7.68
CA THR A 139 -20.86 -4.14 7.88
C THR A 139 -20.22 -5.49 7.56
N ARG A 140 -20.72 -6.56 8.19
CA ARG A 140 -20.31 -7.93 7.87
C ARG A 140 -20.56 -8.27 6.40
N LEU A 141 -21.62 -7.75 5.79
CA LEU A 141 -21.91 -7.97 4.38
C LEU A 141 -20.82 -7.37 3.49
N ALA A 142 -20.42 -6.12 3.76
CA ALA A 142 -19.31 -5.48 3.03
C ALA A 142 -18.01 -6.26 3.20
N TYR A 143 -17.70 -6.73 4.42
CA TYR A 143 -16.57 -7.61 4.66
C TYR A 143 -16.66 -8.90 3.81
N GLU A 144 -17.82 -9.55 3.78
CA GLU A 144 -18.01 -10.78 2.99
C GLU A 144 -17.77 -10.56 1.49
N VAL A 145 -18.20 -9.41 0.96
CA VAL A 145 -17.98 -9.05 -0.45
C VAL A 145 -16.50 -8.68 -0.68
N ALA A 146 -15.96 -7.74 0.08
CA ALA A 146 -14.59 -7.26 -0.07
C ALA A 146 -13.57 -8.39 0.14
N SER A 147 -13.80 -9.25 1.14
CA SER A 147 -12.91 -10.37 1.40
C SER A 147 -12.83 -11.41 0.27
N ARG A 148 -13.88 -11.53 -0.55
CA ARG A 148 -13.83 -12.39 -1.76
C ARG A 148 -13.09 -11.73 -2.92
N LEU A 149 -12.97 -10.42 -2.88
CA LEU A 149 -12.36 -9.65 -3.96
C LEU A 149 -10.88 -9.34 -3.72
N GLU A 150 -10.52 -9.04 -2.46
CA GLU A 150 -9.27 -8.37 -2.11
C GLU A 150 -8.31 -9.21 -1.27
N ILE A 151 -8.80 -10.19 -0.50
CA ILE A 151 -7.98 -10.91 0.48
C ILE A 151 -8.11 -12.42 0.35
N ARG A 152 -7.10 -13.09 0.89
CA ARG A 152 -7.12 -14.55 1.11
C ARG A 152 -7.77 -14.82 2.47
N ARG A 153 -9.06 -15.16 2.46
CA ARG A 153 -9.88 -15.37 3.67
C ARG A 153 -9.31 -16.41 4.64
N GLU A 154 -8.55 -17.35 4.12
CA GLU A 154 -7.88 -18.38 4.92
C GLU A 154 -6.69 -17.81 5.71
N LEU A 155 -6.20 -16.61 5.35
CA LEU A 155 -5.00 -15.99 5.90
C LEU A 155 -5.28 -14.74 6.72
N VAL A 156 -6.49 -14.16 6.62
CA VAL A 156 -6.83 -12.88 7.26
C VAL A 156 -8.12 -13.02 8.07
N GLU A 157 -8.06 -12.70 9.35
CA GLU A 157 -9.24 -12.67 10.19
C GLU A 157 -10.05 -11.37 9.98
N PRO A 158 -11.38 -11.39 10.21
CA PRO A 158 -12.22 -10.20 10.11
C PRO A 158 -11.69 -9.00 10.90
N ARG A 159 -11.14 -9.23 12.10
CA ARG A 159 -10.56 -8.20 12.97
C ARG A 159 -9.36 -7.49 12.33
N ASP A 160 -8.71 -8.12 11.35
CA ASP A 160 -7.54 -7.57 10.69
C ASP A 160 -7.91 -6.73 9.46
N PHE A 161 -9.09 -6.96 8.87
CA PHE A 161 -9.54 -6.25 7.68
C PHE A 161 -10.66 -5.23 7.95
N MET A 162 -11.49 -5.43 8.96
CA MET A 162 -12.57 -4.49 9.32
C MET A 162 -12.08 -3.05 9.51
N PRO A 163 -10.92 -2.79 10.17
CA PRO A 163 -10.41 -1.42 10.31
C PRO A 163 -10.22 -0.68 8.98
N TYR A 164 -9.86 -1.40 7.90
CA TYR A 164 -9.78 -0.82 6.56
C TYR A 164 -11.14 -0.34 6.05
N LEU A 165 -12.16 -1.17 6.16
CA LEU A 165 -13.52 -0.80 5.74
C LEU A 165 -14.08 0.37 6.57
N GLU A 166 -13.79 0.39 7.87
CA GLU A 166 -14.16 1.48 8.77
C GLU A 166 -13.43 2.77 8.45
N GLY A 167 -12.13 2.70 8.14
CA GLY A 167 -11.32 3.82 7.68
C GLY A 167 -11.85 4.40 6.37
N MET A 168 -12.05 3.54 5.38
CA MET A 168 -12.60 3.91 4.06
C MET A 168 -13.98 4.55 4.17
N ALA A 169 -14.84 4.08 5.08
CA ALA A 169 -16.18 4.66 5.30
C ALA A 169 -16.15 6.12 5.76
N ARG A 170 -15.03 6.58 6.34
CA ARG A 170 -14.88 7.96 6.83
C ARG A 170 -14.41 8.95 5.77
N ILE A 171 -13.84 8.44 4.67
CA ILE A 171 -13.30 9.27 3.59
C ILE A 171 -14.43 9.87 2.75
N ASP A 172 -14.27 11.14 2.33
CA ASP A 172 -15.17 11.74 1.34
C ASP A 172 -15.03 10.97 0.01
N THR A 173 -16.14 10.48 -0.53
CA THR A 173 -16.14 9.69 -1.75
C THR A 173 -15.64 10.45 -2.97
N ARG A 174 -15.75 11.79 -3.00
CA ARG A 174 -15.16 12.63 -4.05
C ARG A 174 -13.65 12.59 -3.99
N LEU A 175 -13.07 12.66 -2.77
CA LEU A 175 -11.63 12.53 -2.56
C LEU A 175 -11.15 11.14 -2.98
N PHE A 176 -11.85 10.08 -2.56
CA PHE A 176 -11.50 8.72 -2.91
C PHE A 176 -11.42 8.51 -4.43
N VAL A 177 -12.43 8.96 -5.19
CA VAL A 177 -12.42 8.79 -6.65
C VAL A 177 -11.44 9.73 -7.35
N ALA A 178 -11.17 10.92 -6.77
CA ALA A 178 -10.13 11.80 -7.29
C ALA A 178 -8.74 11.15 -7.17
N MET A 179 -8.41 10.59 -6.01
CA MET A 179 -7.16 9.86 -5.80
C MET A 179 -7.07 8.60 -6.66
N LEU A 180 -8.17 7.88 -6.84
CA LEU A 180 -8.22 6.72 -7.73
C LEU A 180 -7.94 7.12 -9.19
N SER A 181 -8.50 8.25 -9.63
CA SER A 181 -8.23 8.81 -10.95
C SER A 181 -6.78 9.26 -11.10
N ALA A 182 -6.24 9.94 -10.09
CA ALA A 182 -4.84 10.37 -10.07
C ALA A 182 -3.89 9.17 -10.17
N ALA A 183 -4.13 8.12 -9.39
CA ALA A 183 -3.37 6.88 -9.46
C ALA A 183 -3.48 6.20 -10.83
N GLY A 184 -4.69 6.23 -11.45
CA GLY A 184 -4.92 5.68 -12.79
C GLY A 184 -4.17 6.43 -13.90
N GLN A 185 -3.93 7.73 -13.73
CA GLN A 185 -3.26 8.60 -14.72
C GLN A 185 -1.74 8.69 -14.50
N HIS A 186 -1.28 8.47 -13.27
CA HIS A 186 0.13 8.56 -12.92
C HIS A 186 0.99 7.50 -13.62
N SER A 187 2.22 7.87 -13.99
CA SER A 187 3.24 6.97 -14.51
C SER A 187 4.63 7.34 -14.01
N ALA A 188 5.31 6.32 -13.51
CA ALA A 188 6.72 6.38 -13.14
C ALA A 188 7.57 5.37 -13.95
N ASP A 189 7.05 4.80 -15.04
CA ASP A 189 7.76 3.78 -15.81
C ASP A 189 9.12 4.28 -16.32
N LEU A 190 9.18 5.52 -16.80
CA LEU A 190 10.43 6.12 -17.30
C LEU A 190 11.44 6.45 -16.18
N LEU A 191 10.99 6.53 -14.94
CA LEU A 191 11.84 6.77 -13.78
C LEU A 191 12.60 5.53 -13.34
N LEU A 192 12.04 4.33 -13.54
CA LEU A 192 12.57 3.09 -12.96
C LEU A 192 14.05 2.85 -13.26
N PRO A 193 14.54 3.03 -14.50
CA PRO A 193 15.97 2.86 -14.82
C PRO A 193 16.89 3.92 -14.19
N GLU A 194 16.32 5.04 -13.71
CA GLU A 194 17.08 6.14 -13.12
C GLU A 194 17.18 6.04 -11.58
N ILE A 195 16.51 5.04 -10.98
CA ILE A 195 16.53 4.83 -9.53
C ILE A 195 17.91 4.33 -9.11
N ALA A 196 18.64 5.15 -8.34
CA ALA A 196 20.00 4.90 -7.90
C ALA A 196 20.10 4.51 -6.41
N VAL A 197 18.96 4.25 -5.74
CA VAL A 197 18.92 3.85 -4.33
C VAL A 197 18.54 2.38 -4.21
N PRO A 198 19.01 1.67 -3.16
CA PRO A 198 18.61 0.30 -2.91
C PRO A 198 17.09 0.18 -2.87
N THR A 199 16.56 -0.81 -3.59
CA THR A 199 15.10 -1.00 -3.72
C THR A 199 14.71 -2.45 -3.43
N LEU A 200 13.69 -2.64 -2.60
CA LEU A 200 13.02 -3.91 -2.40
C LEU A 200 11.62 -3.86 -3.01
N VAL A 201 11.32 -4.80 -3.88
CA VAL A 201 9.96 -5.00 -4.43
C VAL A 201 9.34 -6.24 -3.79
N VAL A 202 8.12 -6.11 -3.27
CA VAL A 202 7.38 -7.23 -2.67
C VAL A 202 6.07 -7.41 -3.43
N ALA A 203 5.82 -8.62 -3.93
CA ALA A 203 4.64 -8.96 -4.69
C ALA A 203 3.88 -10.12 -4.06
N GLY A 204 2.55 -10.07 -4.09
CA GLY A 204 1.70 -11.24 -3.87
C GLY A 204 1.46 -11.98 -5.19
N ALA A 205 1.80 -13.27 -5.28
CA ALA A 205 1.64 -14.03 -6.53
C ALA A 205 0.18 -14.18 -7.00
N ARG A 206 -0.78 -13.81 -6.16
CA ARG A 206 -2.22 -13.83 -6.46
C ARG A 206 -2.87 -12.44 -6.32
N ASP A 207 -2.08 -11.39 -6.44
CA ASP A 207 -2.59 -10.02 -6.42
C ASP A 207 -3.43 -9.75 -7.67
N GLY A 208 -4.73 -9.55 -7.48
CA GLY A 208 -5.67 -9.23 -8.56
C GLY A 208 -5.80 -7.73 -8.83
N PHE A 209 -5.23 -6.87 -7.96
CA PHE A 209 -5.26 -5.40 -8.13
C PHE A 209 -4.05 -4.91 -8.90
N THR A 210 -2.87 -5.32 -8.48
CA THR A 210 -1.60 -5.05 -9.13
C THR A 210 -0.90 -6.38 -9.42
N PRO A 211 -1.19 -7.00 -10.58
CA PRO A 211 -0.70 -8.33 -10.92
C PRO A 211 0.82 -8.46 -10.75
N PRO A 212 1.32 -9.61 -10.28
CA PRO A 212 2.74 -9.80 -9.94
C PRO A 212 3.69 -9.52 -11.12
N GLU A 213 3.21 -9.63 -12.35
CA GLU A 213 3.95 -9.26 -13.56
C GLU A 213 4.41 -7.80 -13.55
N ARG A 214 3.58 -6.91 -12.97
CA ARG A 214 3.93 -5.48 -12.83
C ARG A 214 5.07 -5.27 -11.83
N SER A 215 5.04 -6.00 -10.73
CA SER A 215 6.11 -5.97 -9.73
C SER A 215 7.41 -6.58 -10.25
N ARG A 216 7.34 -7.69 -11.02
CA ARG A 216 8.52 -8.29 -11.68
C ARG A 216 9.14 -7.30 -12.67
N ALA A 217 8.33 -6.72 -13.57
CA ALA A 217 8.82 -5.74 -14.53
C ALA A 217 9.43 -4.50 -13.85
N MET A 218 8.84 -4.05 -12.74
CA MET A 218 9.39 -2.95 -11.94
C MET A 218 10.75 -3.32 -11.34
N ALA A 219 10.89 -4.52 -10.76
CA ALA A 219 12.16 -4.99 -10.20
C ALA A 219 13.24 -5.21 -11.27
N GLU A 220 12.85 -5.66 -12.46
CA GLU A 220 13.77 -5.83 -13.60
C GLU A 220 14.27 -4.49 -14.17
N ALA A 221 13.41 -3.45 -14.11
CA ALA A 221 13.74 -2.12 -14.65
C ALA A 221 14.60 -1.27 -13.69
N ILE A 222 14.57 -1.53 -12.39
CA ILE A 222 15.34 -0.79 -11.38
C ILE A 222 16.73 -1.43 -11.22
N PRO A 223 17.83 -0.69 -11.43
CA PRO A 223 19.19 -1.26 -11.47
C PRO A 223 19.61 -2.00 -10.20
N ASP A 224 19.20 -1.51 -9.03
CA ASP A 224 19.57 -2.07 -7.72
C ASP A 224 18.34 -2.52 -6.94
N ALA A 225 17.59 -3.46 -7.52
CA ALA A 225 16.38 -3.99 -6.92
C ALA A 225 16.49 -5.47 -6.53
N GLU A 226 15.91 -5.80 -5.37
CA GLU A 226 15.61 -7.15 -4.91
C GLU A 226 14.11 -7.41 -5.05
N LEU A 227 13.72 -8.63 -5.43
CA LEU A 227 12.31 -9.03 -5.56
C LEU A 227 11.97 -10.15 -4.58
N LEU A 228 10.93 -9.93 -3.76
CA LEU A 228 10.26 -11.00 -3.03
C LEU A 228 8.87 -11.22 -3.64
N GLU A 229 8.65 -12.36 -4.27
CA GLU A 229 7.32 -12.81 -4.67
C GLU A 229 6.80 -13.86 -3.70
N ILE A 230 5.66 -13.60 -3.06
CA ILE A 230 5.09 -14.43 -2.01
C ILE A 230 4.04 -15.37 -2.60
N PRO A 231 4.31 -16.68 -2.69
CA PRO A 231 3.31 -17.65 -3.12
C PRO A 231 2.06 -17.58 -2.24
N ASN A 232 0.88 -17.68 -2.84
CA ASN A 232 -0.40 -17.67 -2.14
C ASN A 232 -0.74 -16.39 -1.35
N ALA A 233 -0.01 -15.26 -1.54
CA ALA A 233 -0.42 -13.97 -1.04
C ALA A 233 -1.13 -13.14 -2.12
N SER A 234 -2.03 -12.26 -1.71
CA SER A 234 -2.76 -11.32 -2.57
C SER A 234 -2.29 -9.89 -2.39
N HIS A 235 -3.13 -8.92 -2.72
CA HIS A 235 -2.86 -7.49 -2.57
C HIS A 235 -2.53 -7.06 -1.14
N THR A 236 -3.01 -7.80 -0.16
CA THR A 236 -2.81 -7.52 1.27
C THR A 236 -1.72 -8.39 1.90
N ALA A 237 -0.71 -8.77 1.12
CA ALA A 237 0.42 -9.58 1.57
C ALA A 237 1.00 -9.18 2.95
N PRO A 238 1.11 -7.88 3.32
CA PRO A 238 1.63 -7.49 4.64
C PRO A 238 0.78 -7.95 5.83
N ILE A 239 -0.52 -8.19 5.63
CA ILE A 239 -1.39 -8.73 6.68
C ILE A 239 -1.69 -10.23 6.51
N GLU A 240 -1.51 -10.77 5.31
CA GLU A 240 -1.65 -12.19 5.03
C GLU A 240 -0.42 -13.01 5.44
N ARG A 241 0.76 -12.41 5.30
CA ARG A 241 2.08 -13.02 5.59
C ARG A 241 2.98 -12.05 6.36
N PRO A 242 2.53 -11.51 7.50
CA PRO A 242 3.23 -10.44 8.20
C PRO A 242 4.66 -10.83 8.57
N ASN A 243 4.87 -12.02 9.13
CA ASN A 243 6.21 -12.45 9.55
C ASN A 243 7.21 -12.48 8.39
N LEU A 244 6.79 -12.91 7.20
CA LEU A 244 7.66 -12.97 6.03
C LEU A 244 7.95 -11.57 5.49
N VAL A 245 6.91 -10.74 5.33
CA VAL A 245 7.05 -9.38 4.81
C VAL A 245 7.89 -8.52 5.76
N ASP A 246 7.55 -8.52 7.05
CA ASP A 246 8.22 -7.71 8.05
C ASP A 246 9.69 -8.13 8.22
N TRP A 247 9.95 -9.44 8.24
CA TRP A 247 11.32 -9.96 8.28
C TRP A 247 12.14 -9.53 7.05
N THR A 248 11.58 -9.68 5.84
CA THR A 248 12.28 -9.31 4.60
C THR A 248 12.57 -7.82 4.55
N ILE A 249 11.61 -6.97 4.93
CA ILE A 249 11.82 -5.52 4.99
C ILE A 249 12.93 -5.18 5.99
N ARG A 250 12.91 -5.76 7.18
CA ARG A 250 13.94 -5.52 8.21
C ARG A 250 15.31 -6.00 7.77
N ASP A 251 15.41 -7.19 7.18
CA ASP A 251 16.66 -7.71 6.63
C ASP A 251 17.22 -6.79 5.54
N PHE A 252 16.37 -6.35 4.61
CA PHE A 252 16.74 -5.38 3.59
C PHE A 252 17.27 -4.07 4.21
N LEU A 253 16.56 -3.51 5.19
CA LEU A 253 16.98 -2.27 5.86
C LEU A 253 18.35 -2.44 6.51
N MET A 254 18.58 -3.52 7.26
CA MET A 254 19.85 -3.80 7.92
C MET A 254 21.01 -3.97 6.92
N ARG A 255 20.81 -4.78 5.87
CA ARG A 255 21.88 -5.08 4.89
C ARG A 255 22.19 -3.93 3.96
N ARG A 256 21.15 -3.23 3.48
CA ARG A 256 21.27 -2.31 2.36
C ARG A 256 21.28 -0.84 2.76
N ILE A 257 20.78 -0.51 3.94
CA ILE A 257 20.65 0.88 4.40
C ILE A 257 21.59 1.15 5.58
N ASP A 258 21.53 0.33 6.62
CA ASP A 258 22.30 0.56 7.85
C ASP A 258 23.76 0.08 7.74
N GLY A 259 24.09 -0.70 6.71
CA GLY A 259 25.45 -1.21 6.47
C GLY A 259 25.96 -2.22 7.51
N SER A 260 25.09 -2.73 8.36
CA SER A 260 25.42 -3.76 9.35
C SER A 260 25.37 -5.14 8.68
N GLY A 261 26.50 -5.58 8.12
CA GLY A 261 26.63 -6.81 7.32
C GLY A 261 26.50 -8.15 8.05
N ASP A 262 25.85 -8.22 9.21
CA ASP A 262 25.55 -9.47 9.88
C ASP A 262 24.17 -9.98 9.44
N SER A 263 24.18 -10.80 8.37
CA SER A 263 23.01 -11.55 7.94
C SER A 263 22.53 -12.48 9.05
N VAL A 264 21.37 -12.19 9.61
CA VAL A 264 20.68 -13.13 10.51
C VAL A 264 20.26 -14.35 9.67
N PRO A 265 20.68 -15.59 10.01
CA PRO A 265 20.34 -16.77 9.22
C PRO A 265 18.83 -16.92 9.12
N ILE A 266 18.36 -17.20 7.91
CA ILE A 266 16.96 -17.56 7.66
C ILE A 266 16.71 -18.90 8.36
N HIS A 267 16.07 -18.89 9.52
CA HIS A 267 15.34 -20.06 9.95
C HIS A 267 14.15 -20.19 9.00
N ARG A 268 14.20 -21.20 8.14
CA ARG A 268 13.02 -21.64 7.38
C ARG A 268 11.91 -21.86 8.41
N ALA A 269 10.95 -20.93 8.43
CA ALA A 269 9.77 -21.10 9.25
C ALA A 269 9.07 -22.36 8.78
N ASP A 270 9.00 -23.31 9.70
CA ASP A 270 8.47 -24.64 9.59
C ASP A 270 7.09 -24.66 8.93
N GLU A 271 6.84 -25.77 8.24
CA GLU A 271 5.53 -26.22 7.79
C GLU A 271 4.46 -26.05 8.89
N PRO A 272 3.20 -25.79 8.52
CA PRO A 272 2.13 -25.59 9.49
C PRO A 272 2.01 -26.85 10.37
N SER A 273 2.31 -26.71 11.64
CA SER A 273 1.98 -27.73 12.64
C SER A 273 0.48 -27.99 12.56
N GLY A 274 0.15 -29.25 12.28
CA GLY A 274 -1.20 -29.74 12.11
C GLY A 274 -2.11 -29.45 13.34
N PRO A 275 -3.41 -29.73 13.23
CA PRO A 275 -4.43 -29.25 14.15
C PRO A 275 -4.17 -29.78 15.58
N ARG A 276 -4.12 -28.84 16.53
CA ARG A 276 -4.07 -29.17 17.96
C ARG A 276 -5.27 -30.06 18.30
N ALA A 277 -4.99 -31.29 18.67
CA ALA A 277 -5.97 -32.22 19.21
C ALA A 277 -6.65 -31.58 20.42
N LYS A 278 -7.98 -31.56 20.39
CA LYS A 278 -8.80 -31.17 21.55
C LYS A 278 -8.55 -32.14 22.70
N ALA A 279 -7.90 -31.69 23.76
CA ALA A 279 -7.86 -32.42 24.99
C ALA A 279 -9.30 -32.41 25.59
N LYS A 280 -9.89 -33.59 25.70
CA LYS A 280 -11.06 -33.85 26.54
C LYS A 280 -10.55 -33.94 28.00
N VAL A 281 -11.10 -33.12 28.88
CA VAL A 281 -11.59 -33.45 30.22
C VAL A 281 -12.73 -32.49 30.50
#